data_784580783e88d12802c2d36149dc2533
#
_entry.id   784580783e88d12802c2d36149dc2533
#
_cell.length_a   1.000
_cell.length_b   1.000
_cell.length_c   1.000
_cell.angle_alpha   90.00
_cell.angle_beta   90.00
_cell.angle_gamma   90.00
#
_symmetry.space_group_name_H-M   'P 1'
#
loop_
_entity.id
_entity.type
_entity.pdbx_description
1 polymer ?
#
loop_
_entity_poly.entity_id
_entity_poly.type
_entity_poly.pdbx_seq_one_letter_code
_entity_poly.pdbx_strand_id
1 'polypeptide(L)'
;MDISQLRDTVTTLLSASPNLIGLYTLPNNSTIPAVYVVGRQSVPKEWKAKGLEVTMREFPDRLPRAMVGMVQVNQLWEVRLAQFTPNSTTLSDAMERMVRRFPDSTPSYFPGDDIAYEQCKFIIPDRIVKQLYPAI
;
A
#
# COMPACT_ATOMS: atom_id res chain seq x y z
N MET A 1 3.53 -12.65 -5.10
CA MET A 1 3.71 -11.77 -3.92
C MET A 1 2.48 -11.85 -3.04
N ASP A 2 2.65 -12.04 -1.75
CA ASP A 2 1.55 -11.99 -0.79
C ASP A 2 1.51 -10.62 -0.08
N ILE A 3 0.49 -10.40 0.75
CA ILE A 3 0.32 -9.10 1.42
C ILE A 3 1.45 -8.82 2.40
N SER A 4 2.04 -9.83 3.01
CA SER A 4 3.16 -9.66 3.93
C SER A 4 4.43 -9.22 3.19
N GLN A 5 4.67 -9.79 2.02
CA GLN A 5 5.79 -9.39 1.15
C GLN A 5 5.59 -7.94 0.64
N LEU A 6 4.36 -7.58 0.27
CA LEU A 6 4.05 -6.21 -0.13
C LEU A 6 4.32 -5.24 1.02
N ARG A 7 3.83 -5.56 2.22
CA ARG A 7 4.04 -4.75 3.42
C ARG A 7 5.53 -4.54 3.68
N ASP A 8 6.32 -5.60 3.64
CA ASP A 8 7.75 -5.53 3.90
C ASP A 8 8.47 -4.70 2.83
N THR A 9 8.10 -4.89 1.57
CA THR A 9 8.68 -4.13 0.45
C THR A 9 8.38 -2.64 0.58
N VAL A 10 7.12 -2.28 0.80
CA VAL A 10 6.70 -0.88 0.91
C VAL A 10 7.29 -0.23 2.16
N THR A 11 7.28 -0.94 3.29
CA THR A 11 7.85 -0.43 4.54
C THR A 11 9.34 -0.16 4.39
N THR A 12 10.09 -1.09 3.82
CA THR A 12 11.53 -0.92 3.56
C THR A 12 11.78 0.26 2.62
N LEU A 13 11.00 0.35 1.56
CA LEU A 13 11.14 1.41 0.56
C LEU A 13 10.93 2.80 1.17
N LEU A 14 9.88 2.98 1.96
CA LEU A 14 9.49 4.28 2.50
C LEU A 14 10.20 4.64 3.81
N SER A 15 10.72 3.65 4.54
CA SER A 15 11.50 3.89 5.76
C SER A 15 12.99 4.07 5.51
N ALA A 16 13.46 3.86 4.28
CA ALA A 16 14.85 4.14 3.93
C ALA A 16 15.16 5.61 4.17
N SER A 17 16.41 5.90 4.51
CA SER A 17 16.84 7.26 4.86
C SER A 17 16.66 8.25 3.68
N PRO A 18 15.96 9.39 3.89
CA PRO A 18 15.20 9.75 5.09
C PRO A 18 13.90 8.95 5.22
N ASN A 19 13.54 8.60 6.45
CA ASN A 19 12.28 7.89 6.72
C ASN A 19 11.07 8.80 6.42
N LEU A 20 10.18 8.33 5.55
CA LEU A 20 8.99 9.08 5.17
C LEU A 20 7.73 8.63 5.93
N ILE A 21 7.78 7.46 6.59
CA ILE A 21 6.62 6.91 7.30
C ILE A 21 6.37 7.68 8.58
N GLY A 22 5.11 8.07 8.80
CA GLY A 22 4.67 8.71 10.02
C GLY A 22 4.49 7.74 11.18
N LEU A 23 3.78 8.19 12.20
CA LEU A 23 3.60 7.43 13.44
C LEU A 23 2.13 7.38 13.85
N TYR A 24 1.71 6.26 14.43
CA TYR A 24 0.51 6.20 15.26
C TYR A 24 0.90 6.47 16.71
N THR A 25 0.14 7.31 17.38
CA THR A 25 0.26 7.54 18.82
C THR A 25 -0.83 6.73 19.52
N LEU A 26 -0.42 5.84 20.40
CA LEU A 26 -1.31 5.00 21.17
C LEU A 26 -1.82 5.74 22.42
N PRO A 27 -2.90 5.24 23.09
CA PRO A 27 -3.42 5.89 24.30
C PRO A 27 -2.41 6.04 25.45
N ASN A 28 -1.41 5.17 25.52
CA ASN A 28 -0.34 5.25 26.52
C ASN A 28 0.82 6.19 26.12
N ASN A 29 0.63 6.98 25.04
CA ASN A 29 1.61 7.89 24.45
C ASN A 29 2.83 7.21 23.80
N SER A 30 2.84 5.89 23.67
CA SER A 30 3.85 5.22 22.86
C SER A 30 3.53 5.41 21.37
N THR A 31 4.53 5.25 20.52
CA THR A 31 4.39 5.42 19.08
C THR A 31 4.84 4.17 18.33
N ILE A 32 4.17 3.88 17.23
CA ILE A 32 4.54 2.81 16.29
C ILE A 32 4.48 3.38 14.87
N PRO A 33 5.18 2.77 13.90
CA PRO A 33 5.08 3.20 12.51
C PRO A 33 3.65 3.15 12.00
N ALA A 34 3.25 4.19 11.26
CA ALA A 34 1.90 4.32 10.71
C ALA A 34 1.73 3.46 9.45
N VAL A 35 1.87 2.15 9.60
CA VAL A 35 1.69 1.16 8.54
C VAL A 35 0.59 0.18 8.96
N TYR A 36 -0.40 0.01 8.10
CA TYR A 36 -1.58 -0.77 8.41
C TYR A 36 -1.99 -1.66 7.23
N VAL A 37 -2.30 -2.91 7.53
CA VAL A 37 -2.80 -3.89 6.55
C VAL A 37 -4.25 -4.20 6.84
N VAL A 38 -5.14 -3.83 5.92
CA VAL A 38 -6.58 -4.05 6.06
C VAL A 38 -6.89 -5.54 6.09
N GLY A 39 -7.76 -5.95 7.02
CA GLY A 39 -8.17 -7.34 7.19
C GLY A 39 -7.32 -8.13 8.16
N ARG A 40 -6.13 -7.64 8.55
CA ARG A 40 -5.27 -8.30 9.54
C ARG A 40 -5.47 -7.76 10.93
N GLN A 41 -5.66 -6.46 11.03
CA GLN A 41 -5.99 -5.78 12.28
C GLN A 41 -6.74 -4.50 11.95
N SER A 42 -7.49 -3.98 12.90
CA SER A 42 -8.13 -2.68 12.79
C SER A 42 -7.30 -1.66 13.53
N VAL A 43 -7.17 -0.46 12.96
CA VAL A 43 -6.60 0.68 13.71
C VAL A 43 -7.68 1.17 14.66
N PRO A 44 -7.46 1.11 15.99
CA PRO A 44 -8.42 1.63 16.95
C PRO A 44 -8.66 3.14 16.72
N LYS A 45 -9.88 3.59 16.97
CA LYS A 45 -10.26 5.00 16.77
C LYS A 45 -9.46 5.96 17.66
N GLU A 46 -8.99 5.50 18.78
CA GLU A 46 -8.20 6.29 19.73
C GLU A 46 -6.74 6.45 19.31
N TRP A 47 -6.28 5.72 18.30
CA TRP A 47 -4.95 5.92 17.76
C TRP A 47 -4.95 7.12 16.83
N LYS A 48 -3.95 7.98 17.00
CA LYS A 48 -3.83 9.20 16.20
C LYS A 48 -2.67 9.05 15.23
N ALA A 49 -2.95 9.25 13.94
CA ALA A 49 -1.92 9.28 12.92
C ALA A 49 -1.31 10.67 12.82
N LYS A 50 0.01 10.73 12.67
CA LYS A 50 0.77 11.95 12.40
C LYS A 50 1.80 11.67 11.31
N GLY A 51 1.91 12.58 10.36
CA GLY A 51 2.79 12.39 9.22
C GLY A 51 2.12 11.54 8.13
N LEU A 52 2.88 10.67 7.51
CA LEU A 52 2.40 9.83 6.41
C LEU A 52 1.93 8.46 6.92
N GLU A 53 0.66 8.15 6.70
CA GLU A 53 0.09 6.83 6.97
C GLU A 53 0.11 5.99 5.69
N VAL A 54 0.53 4.74 5.81
CA VAL A 54 0.56 3.77 4.72
C VAL A 54 -0.46 2.66 5.02
N THR A 55 -1.45 2.53 4.17
CA THR A 55 -2.48 1.49 4.30
C THR A 55 -2.42 0.58 3.07
N MET A 56 -2.45 -0.73 3.29
CA MET A 56 -2.38 -1.71 2.22
C MET A 56 -3.54 -2.68 2.31
N ARG A 57 -4.08 -3.05 1.16
CA ARG A 57 -5.10 -4.10 1.08
C ARG A 57 -4.97 -4.90 -0.19
N GLU A 58 -5.51 -6.10 -0.12
CA GLU A 58 -5.68 -6.96 -1.26
C GLU A 58 -6.90 -6.49 -2.07
N PHE A 59 -6.72 -6.40 -3.37
CA PHE A 59 -7.77 -6.02 -4.29
C PHE A 59 -7.78 -7.03 -5.44
N PRO A 60 -8.39 -8.22 -5.25
CA PRO A 60 -8.29 -9.29 -6.22
C PRO A 60 -9.03 -8.95 -7.51
N ASP A 61 -8.39 -9.24 -8.64
CA ASP A 61 -9.07 -9.36 -9.90
C ASP A 61 -9.84 -10.68 -9.87
N ARG A 62 -11.14 -10.60 -10.05
CA ARG A 62 -12.05 -11.74 -9.83
C ARG A 62 -12.24 -12.61 -11.06
N LEU A 63 -11.69 -12.20 -12.19
CA LEU A 63 -11.90 -12.93 -13.44
C LEU A 63 -10.60 -13.57 -13.92
N PRO A 64 -10.37 -14.84 -13.56
CA PRO A 64 -9.26 -15.61 -14.14
C PRO A 64 -9.41 -15.65 -15.66
N ARG A 65 -8.31 -15.44 -16.35
CA ARG A 65 -8.28 -15.49 -17.80
C ARG A 65 -7.78 -16.86 -18.24
N ALA A 66 -8.64 -17.60 -18.94
CA ALA A 66 -8.25 -18.89 -19.50
C ALA A 66 -7.30 -18.71 -20.69
N MET A 67 -6.22 -19.47 -20.67
CA MET A 67 -5.26 -19.60 -21.77
C MET A 67 -5.10 -21.08 -22.07
N VAL A 68 -4.55 -21.41 -23.23
CA VAL A 68 -4.35 -22.83 -23.58
C VAL A 68 -3.44 -23.50 -22.53
N GLY A 69 -4.00 -24.44 -21.76
CA GLY A 69 -3.30 -25.17 -20.71
C GLY A 69 -2.92 -24.34 -19.48
N MET A 70 -3.36 -23.08 -19.39
CA MET A 70 -2.99 -22.17 -18.32
C MET A 70 -4.16 -21.31 -17.87
N VAL A 71 -4.07 -20.78 -16.66
CA VAL A 71 -4.96 -19.75 -16.14
C VAL A 71 -4.12 -18.57 -15.69
N GLN A 72 -4.43 -17.38 -16.21
CA GLN A 72 -3.86 -16.14 -15.72
C GLN A 72 -4.77 -15.59 -14.62
N VAL A 73 -4.21 -15.41 -13.44
CA VAL A 73 -4.88 -14.76 -12.31
C VAL A 73 -4.20 -13.44 -12.07
N ASN A 74 -4.98 -12.37 -12.13
CA ASN A 74 -4.48 -11.03 -11.81
C ASN A 74 -4.80 -10.75 -10.35
N GLN A 75 -3.77 -10.52 -9.56
CA GLN A 75 -3.88 -10.02 -8.19
C GLN A 75 -3.59 -8.52 -8.24
N LEU A 76 -4.50 -7.73 -7.70
CA LEU A 76 -4.28 -6.30 -7.53
C LEU A 76 -4.05 -6.00 -6.05
N TRP A 77 -3.09 -5.12 -5.79
CA TRP A 77 -2.81 -4.60 -4.46
C TRP A 77 -3.09 -3.11 -4.45
N GLU A 78 -3.71 -2.62 -3.39
CA GLU A 78 -3.89 -1.20 -3.18
C GLU A 78 -3.01 -0.72 -2.05
N VAL A 79 -2.18 0.28 -2.33
CA VAL A 79 -1.40 0.99 -1.32
C VAL A 79 -1.91 2.43 -1.27
N ARG A 80 -2.44 2.83 -0.11
CA ARG A 80 -2.90 4.19 0.12
C ARG A 80 -1.88 4.91 0.98
N LEU A 81 -1.49 6.09 0.54
CA LEU A 81 -0.65 7.02 1.29
C LEU A 81 -1.51 8.21 1.68
N ALA A 82 -1.58 8.50 2.97
CA ALA A 82 -2.38 9.62 3.48
C ALA A 82 -1.50 10.51 4.36
N GLN A 83 -1.45 11.81 4.05
CA GLN A 83 -0.67 12.78 4.79
C GLN A 83 -1.54 13.49 5.82
N PHE A 84 -1.17 13.38 7.08
CA PHE A 84 -1.87 13.98 8.21
C PHE A 84 -1.19 15.25 8.73
N THR A 85 -0.04 15.61 8.17
CA THR A 85 0.69 16.84 8.56
C THR A 85 0.62 17.84 7.40
N PRO A 86 0.16 19.09 7.65
CA PRO A 86 0.10 20.10 6.60
C PRO A 86 1.49 20.54 6.15
N ASN A 87 1.59 21.06 4.92
CA ASN A 87 2.80 21.64 4.35
C ASN A 87 4.01 20.69 4.36
N SER A 88 3.76 19.39 4.20
CA SER A 88 4.83 18.39 4.14
C SER A 88 5.05 17.93 2.70
N THR A 89 6.31 17.66 2.36
CA THR A 89 6.69 17.11 1.06
C THR A 89 6.80 15.59 1.08
N THR A 90 6.54 14.94 2.22
CA THR A 90 6.74 13.48 2.34
C THR A 90 5.85 12.68 1.43
N LEU A 91 4.61 13.10 1.17
CA LEU A 91 3.73 12.42 0.24
C LEU A 91 4.31 12.41 -1.18
N SER A 92 4.78 13.56 -1.64
CA SER A 92 5.40 13.68 -2.96
C SER A 92 6.63 12.79 -3.10
N ASP A 93 7.49 12.78 -2.09
CA ASP A 93 8.69 11.94 -2.06
C ASP A 93 8.33 10.45 -2.02
N ALA A 94 7.32 10.09 -1.24
CA ALA A 94 6.82 8.72 -1.18
C ALA A 94 6.23 8.25 -2.51
N MET A 95 5.45 9.11 -3.17
CA MET A 95 4.92 8.82 -4.50
C MET A 95 6.02 8.55 -5.51
N GLU A 96 7.09 9.35 -5.48
CA GLU A 96 8.22 9.15 -6.37
C GLU A 96 8.89 7.79 -6.12
N ARG A 97 9.12 7.42 -4.87
CA ARG A 97 9.69 6.11 -4.52
C ARG A 97 8.79 4.96 -4.98
N MET A 98 7.48 5.10 -4.80
CA MET A 98 6.51 4.08 -5.21
C MET A 98 6.50 3.90 -6.73
N VAL A 99 6.49 4.97 -7.50
CA VAL A 99 6.50 4.90 -8.97
C VAL A 99 7.78 4.25 -9.48
N ARG A 100 8.92 4.55 -8.87
CA ARG A 100 10.20 3.95 -9.26
C ARG A 100 10.26 2.46 -8.94
N ARG A 101 9.70 2.04 -7.81
CA ARG A 101 9.70 0.63 -7.40
C ARG A 101 8.64 -0.19 -8.11
N PHE A 102 7.50 0.41 -8.40
CA PHE A 102 6.35 -0.23 -9.03
C PHE A 102 5.95 0.52 -10.29
N PRO A 103 6.73 0.42 -11.38
CA PRO A 103 6.48 1.21 -12.59
C PRO A 103 5.17 0.84 -13.29
N ASP A 104 4.63 -0.37 -13.04
CA ASP A 104 3.35 -0.81 -13.60
C ASP A 104 2.15 -0.41 -12.73
N SER A 105 2.38 0.28 -11.62
CA SER A 105 1.29 0.74 -10.76
C SER A 105 0.56 1.92 -11.38
N THR A 106 -0.72 2.07 -10.99
CA THR A 106 -1.55 3.19 -11.41
C THR A 106 -1.79 4.10 -10.21
N PRO A 107 -1.16 5.27 -10.16
CA PRO A 107 -1.39 6.22 -9.08
C PRO A 107 -2.65 7.05 -9.30
N SER A 108 -3.34 7.38 -8.21
CA SER A 108 -4.48 8.30 -8.20
C SER A 108 -4.31 9.26 -7.03
N TYR A 109 -4.19 10.55 -7.32
CA TYR A 109 -4.08 11.59 -6.31
C TYR A 109 -5.46 12.11 -5.95
N PHE A 110 -5.69 12.32 -4.67
CA PHE A 110 -6.93 12.89 -4.14
C PHE A 110 -6.60 14.11 -3.30
N PRO A 111 -7.38 15.21 -3.43
CA PRO A 111 -7.27 16.32 -2.50
C PRO A 111 -7.61 15.85 -1.09
N GLY A 112 -7.18 16.61 -0.10
CA GLY A 112 -7.47 16.32 1.30
C GLY A 112 -8.96 16.30 1.59
N ASP A 113 -9.31 15.62 2.66
CA ASP A 113 -10.65 15.59 3.22
C ASP A 113 -10.61 16.10 4.67
N ASP A 114 -11.66 15.87 5.46
CA ASP A 114 -11.72 16.30 6.86
C ASP A 114 -10.73 15.55 7.77
N ILE A 115 -10.11 14.48 7.26
CA ILE A 115 -9.23 13.60 8.04
C ILE A 115 -7.77 13.77 7.61
N ALA A 116 -7.48 13.75 6.32
CA ALA A 116 -6.12 13.84 5.79
C ALA A 116 -5.98 15.06 4.86
N TYR A 117 -4.81 15.70 4.90
CA TYR A 117 -4.53 16.85 4.04
C TYR A 117 -4.36 16.48 2.57
N GLU A 118 -3.74 15.33 2.31
CA GLU A 118 -3.51 14.83 0.95
C GLU A 118 -3.53 13.31 0.96
N GLN A 119 -3.94 12.72 -0.15
CA GLN A 119 -3.99 11.27 -0.30
C GLN A 119 -3.55 10.85 -1.70
N CYS A 120 -2.93 9.69 -1.79
CA CYS A 120 -2.64 9.02 -3.05
C CYS A 120 -2.89 7.53 -2.90
N LYS A 121 -3.45 6.92 -3.93
CA LYS A 121 -3.62 5.47 -4.00
C LYS A 121 -2.82 4.92 -5.17
N PHE A 122 -2.15 3.79 -4.94
CA PHE A 122 -1.47 3.04 -5.99
C PHE A 122 -2.15 1.69 -6.14
N ILE A 123 -2.54 1.36 -7.36
CA ILE A 123 -3.00 0.01 -7.71
C ILE A 123 -1.82 -0.71 -8.34
N ILE A 124 -1.36 -1.76 -7.70
CA ILE A 124 -0.16 -2.51 -8.10
C ILE A 124 -0.59 -3.87 -8.64
N PRO A 125 -0.36 -4.16 -9.93
CA PRO A 125 -0.69 -5.45 -10.49
C PRO A 125 0.37 -6.50 -10.15
N ASP A 126 -0.11 -7.71 -9.86
CA ASP A 126 0.72 -8.88 -9.67
C ASP A 126 0.09 -10.03 -10.47
N ARG A 127 0.61 -10.29 -11.66
CA ARG A 127 0.05 -11.27 -12.58
C ARG A 127 0.64 -12.63 -12.29
N ILE A 128 -0.24 -13.60 -12.01
CA ILE A 128 0.14 -14.97 -11.76
C ILE A 128 -0.42 -15.85 -12.90
N VAL A 129 0.47 -16.57 -13.57
CA VAL A 129 0.09 -17.56 -14.58
C VAL A 129 0.24 -18.94 -13.97
N LYS A 130 -0.86 -19.70 -13.92
CA LYS A 130 -0.88 -21.05 -13.38
C LYS A 130 -1.12 -22.06 -14.50
N GLN A 131 -0.34 -23.12 -14.49
CA GLN A 131 -0.55 -24.23 -15.42
C GLN A 131 -1.76 -25.05 -14.96
N LEU A 132 -2.73 -25.27 -15.87
CA LEU A 132 -3.94 -26.03 -15.57
C LEU A 132 -3.68 -27.54 -15.54
N TYR A 133 -2.77 -28.00 -16.37
CA TYR A 133 -2.45 -29.39 -16.50
C TYR A 133 -0.97 -29.61 -16.25
N PRO A 134 -0.59 -30.68 -15.55
CA PRO A 134 0.81 -31.01 -15.40
C PRO A 134 1.48 -31.19 -16.74
N ALA A 135 2.74 -30.77 -16.86
CA ALA A 135 3.54 -31.02 -18.06
C ALA A 135 3.69 -32.52 -18.24
N ILE A 136 3.42 -32.97 -19.43
CA ILE A 136 3.59 -34.37 -19.79
C ILE A 136 5.01 -34.56 -20.31
#